data_a4ec126c064f6181d5381b992f82786c
#
_entry.id   a4ec126c064f6181d5381b992f82786c
#
_cell.length_a   1.000
_cell.length_b   1.000
_cell.length_c   1.000
_cell.angle_alpha   90.00
_cell.angle_beta   90.00
_cell.angle_gamma   90.00
#
_symmetry.space_group_name_H-M   'P 1'
#
loop_
_entity.id
_entity.type
_entity.pdbx_description
1 polymer ?
#
loop_
_entity_poly.entity_id
_entity_poly.type
_entity_poly.pdbx_seq_one_letter_code
_entity_poly.pdbx_strand_id
1 'polypeptide(L)'
;RQMCIRDSINREGIWTFALADKFELLLRIPRFITAAAAGAGLAAAGVILQRLIRNPLASPDILGVSSGAAFAMVVSALYFGGAVGSLGSLTAAGGSFVVLLVLLGLSKSSRFSPDVVVLMGIAISAFLDSAVTLALSRGTMENYFILQWLSGSTYRTTPLAAAMLLGVVLVL
;
A
#
# COMPACT_ATOMS: atom_id res chain seq x y z
N ARG A 1 -0.52 -17.98 26.68
CA ARG A 1 -0.69 -17.13 27.88
C ARG A 1 -1.95 -16.29 27.64
N GLN A 2 -3.08 -16.87 27.99
CA GLN A 2 -4.33 -16.12 28.17
C GLN A 2 -4.09 -15.23 29.40
N MET A 3 -3.87 -13.93 29.16
CA MET A 3 -3.84 -12.94 30.23
C MET A 3 -5.26 -12.90 30.79
N CYS A 4 -5.42 -13.33 32.02
CA CYS A 4 -6.68 -13.38 32.75
C CYS A 4 -7.25 -11.97 32.87
N ILE A 5 -8.25 -11.66 32.04
CA ILE A 5 -9.11 -10.47 32.15
C ILE A 5 -10.09 -10.63 33.33
N ARG A 6 -9.85 -11.57 34.27
CA ARG A 6 -10.83 -11.97 35.25
C ARG A 6 -10.68 -11.34 36.63
N ASP A 7 -9.70 -10.46 36.85
CA ASP A 7 -9.38 -9.97 38.19
C ASP A 7 -9.61 -8.48 38.48
N SER A 8 -10.42 -7.80 37.72
CA SER A 8 -10.78 -6.41 38.03
C SER A 8 -12.28 -6.13 37.98
N ILE A 9 -13.06 -7.01 38.62
CA ILE A 9 -14.43 -6.66 38.99
C ILE A 9 -14.36 -5.98 40.37
N ASN A 10 -13.75 -4.82 40.41
CA ASN A 10 -13.97 -3.85 41.46
C ASN A 10 -14.74 -2.67 40.82
N ARG A 11 -15.52 -1.92 41.61
CA ARG A 11 -16.41 -0.84 41.13
C ARG A 11 -15.73 0.22 40.27
N GLU A 12 -14.42 0.29 40.21
CA GLU A 12 -13.63 1.11 39.28
C GLU A 12 -13.42 0.45 37.90
N GLY A 13 -13.65 -0.86 37.78
CA GLY A 13 -13.41 -1.64 36.56
C GLY A 13 -14.35 -1.32 35.41
N ILE A 14 -15.57 -0.82 35.69
CA ILE A 14 -16.54 -0.50 34.63
C ILE A 14 -16.06 0.66 33.79
N TRP A 15 -15.45 1.67 34.40
CA TRP A 15 -14.91 2.85 33.68
C TRP A 15 -13.65 2.54 32.90
N THR A 16 -12.78 1.68 33.42
CA THR A 16 -11.57 1.23 32.72
C THR A 16 -11.91 0.33 31.54
N PHE A 17 -12.95 -0.50 31.64
CA PHE A 17 -13.45 -1.29 30.51
C PHE A 17 -14.00 -0.43 29.39
N ALA A 18 -14.85 0.55 29.74
CA ALA A 18 -15.41 1.48 28.75
C ALA A 18 -14.34 2.37 28.08
N LEU A 19 -13.27 2.73 28.78
CA LEU A 19 -12.15 3.47 28.23
C LEU A 19 -11.26 2.57 27.34
N ALA A 20 -11.03 1.31 27.73
CA ALA A 20 -10.28 0.35 26.92
C ALA A 20 -11.02 0.03 25.62
N ASP A 21 -12.34 -0.17 25.65
CA ASP A 21 -13.16 -0.38 24.45
C ASP A 21 -13.15 0.82 23.53
N LYS A 22 -13.26 2.05 24.07
CA LYS A 22 -13.15 3.27 23.27
C LYS A 22 -11.78 3.43 22.64
N PHE A 23 -10.72 3.12 23.37
CA PHE A 23 -9.36 3.19 22.85
C PHE A 23 -9.11 2.14 21.75
N GLU A 24 -9.59 0.91 21.96
CA GLU A 24 -9.53 -0.13 20.91
C GLU A 24 -10.31 0.27 19.65
N LEU A 25 -11.50 0.83 19.81
CA LEU A 25 -12.30 1.32 18.69
C LEU A 25 -11.60 2.45 17.94
N LEU A 26 -11.01 3.41 18.65
CA LEU A 26 -10.26 4.52 18.04
C LEU A 26 -9.05 4.03 17.21
N LEU A 27 -8.44 2.92 17.59
CA LEU A 27 -7.33 2.33 16.85
C LEU A 27 -7.80 1.41 15.72
N ARG A 28 -8.95 0.76 15.85
CA ARG A 28 -9.48 -0.19 14.86
C ARG A 28 -10.20 0.51 13.71
N ILE A 29 -10.98 1.56 14.01
CA ILE A 29 -11.76 2.30 13.00
C ILE A 29 -10.89 2.84 11.85
N PRO A 30 -9.78 3.57 12.09
CA PRO A 30 -8.94 4.06 11.00
C PRO A 30 -8.38 2.95 10.11
N ARG A 31 -8.00 1.82 10.71
CA ARG A 31 -7.48 0.66 9.97
C ARG A 31 -8.54 0.04 9.07
N PHE A 32 -9.76 -0.09 9.61
CA PHE A 32 -10.89 -0.63 8.84
C PHE A 32 -11.26 0.28 7.67
N ILE A 33 -11.33 1.60 7.91
CA ILE A 33 -11.59 2.60 6.87
C ILE A 33 -10.50 2.56 5.80
N THR A 34 -9.23 2.49 6.19
CA THR A 34 -8.12 2.41 5.24
C THR A 34 -8.18 1.15 4.40
N ALA A 35 -8.47 -0.01 5.01
CA ALA A 35 -8.57 -1.27 4.27
C ALA A 35 -9.75 -1.25 3.30
N ALA A 36 -10.91 -0.74 3.73
CA ALA A 36 -12.08 -0.62 2.89
C ALA A 36 -11.86 0.35 1.72
N ALA A 37 -11.27 1.53 2.00
CA ALA A 37 -10.95 2.52 0.97
C ALA A 37 -9.91 2.00 -0.03
N ALA A 38 -8.85 1.35 0.45
CA ALA A 38 -7.84 0.75 -0.42
C ALA A 38 -8.44 -0.34 -1.32
N GLY A 39 -9.28 -1.21 -0.75
CA GLY A 39 -9.99 -2.23 -1.51
C GLY A 39 -10.93 -1.66 -2.57
N ALA A 40 -11.69 -0.62 -2.23
CA ALA A 40 -12.56 0.07 -3.17
C ALA A 40 -11.77 0.74 -4.31
N GLY A 41 -10.66 1.41 -3.98
CA GLY A 41 -9.76 2.03 -4.98
C GLY A 41 -9.15 0.99 -5.92
N LEU A 42 -8.65 -0.12 -5.39
CA LEU A 42 -8.11 -1.22 -6.19
C LEU A 42 -9.18 -1.87 -7.08
N ALA A 43 -10.39 -2.04 -6.57
CA ALA A 43 -11.51 -2.58 -7.36
C ALA A 43 -11.88 -1.64 -8.52
N ALA A 44 -11.98 -0.33 -8.26
CA ALA A 44 -12.25 0.67 -9.29
C ALA A 44 -11.14 0.69 -10.36
N ALA A 45 -9.88 0.73 -9.96
CA ALA A 45 -8.74 0.66 -10.87
C ALA A 45 -8.75 -0.63 -11.70
N GLY A 46 -9.07 -1.77 -11.07
CA GLY A 46 -9.21 -3.07 -11.74
C GLY A 46 -10.27 -3.04 -12.83
N VAL A 47 -11.47 -2.51 -12.53
CA VAL A 47 -12.57 -2.42 -13.50
C VAL A 47 -12.19 -1.53 -14.68
N ILE A 48 -11.57 -0.37 -14.43
CA ILE A 48 -11.11 0.54 -15.48
C ILE A 48 -10.11 -0.18 -16.39
N LEU A 49 -9.13 -0.84 -15.78
CA LEU A 49 -8.09 -1.55 -16.50
C LEU A 49 -8.63 -2.70 -17.35
N GLN A 50 -9.53 -3.52 -16.79
CA GLN A 50 -10.19 -4.62 -17.52
C GLN A 50 -10.95 -4.11 -18.75
N ARG A 51 -11.60 -2.93 -18.61
CA ARG A 51 -12.28 -2.28 -19.74
C ARG A 51 -11.31 -1.77 -20.79
N LEU A 52 -10.20 -1.15 -20.35
CA LEU A 52 -9.18 -0.59 -21.24
C LEU A 52 -8.45 -1.67 -22.04
N ILE A 53 -8.06 -2.75 -21.39
CA ILE A 53 -7.32 -3.88 -21.99
C ILE A 53 -8.29 -4.87 -22.70
N ARG A 54 -9.61 -4.74 -22.42
CA ARG A 54 -10.64 -5.69 -22.88
C ARG A 54 -10.37 -7.14 -22.45
N ASN A 55 -9.77 -7.30 -21.29
CA ASN A 55 -9.43 -8.60 -20.72
C ASN A 55 -9.89 -8.65 -19.25
N PRO A 56 -10.80 -9.53 -18.86
CA PRO A 56 -11.29 -9.65 -17.48
C PRO A 56 -10.23 -10.12 -16.48
N LEU A 57 -9.12 -10.68 -16.95
CA LEU A 57 -8.00 -11.13 -16.12
C LEU A 57 -6.97 -10.02 -15.83
N ALA A 58 -7.14 -8.83 -16.39
CA ALA A 58 -6.22 -7.73 -16.14
C ALA A 58 -6.35 -7.21 -14.70
N SER A 59 -5.22 -7.03 -14.03
CA SER A 59 -5.12 -6.43 -12.69
C SER A 59 -4.10 -5.29 -12.68
N PRO A 60 -4.24 -4.30 -11.77
CA PRO A 60 -3.27 -3.22 -11.63
C PRO A 60 -1.85 -3.70 -11.32
N ASP A 61 -1.70 -4.83 -10.65
CA ASP A 61 -0.40 -5.41 -10.30
C ASP A 61 0.40 -5.85 -11.51
N ILE A 62 -0.27 -6.33 -12.56
CA ILE A 62 0.38 -6.75 -13.82
C ILE A 62 1.07 -5.57 -14.52
N LEU A 63 0.62 -4.36 -14.30
CA LEU A 63 1.21 -3.15 -14.90
C LEU A 63 2.46 -2.63 -14.15
N GLY A 64 2.85 -3.26 -13.04
CA GLY A 64 4.03 -2.84 -12.28
C GLY A 64 3.83 -1.61 -11.40
N VAL A 65 2.61 -1.15 -11.22
CA VAL A 65 2.30 0.02 -10.39
C VAL A 65 2.66 -0.25 -8.92
N SER A 66 2.33 -1.44 -8.43
CA SER A 66 2.67 -1.88 -7.06
C SER A 66 4.18 -2.06 -6.88
N SER A 67 4.87 -2.65 -7.87
CA SER A 67 6.33 -2.81 -7.85
C SER A 67 7.05 -1.46 -7.88
N GLY A 68 6.50 -0.47 -8.59
CA GLY A 68 6.99 0.91 -8.59
C GLY A 68 6.87 1.58 -7.23
N ALA A 69 5.75 1.40 -6.54
CA ALA A 69 5.56 1.87 -5.18
C ALA A 69 6.58 1.25 -4.22
N ALA A 70 6.73 -0.07 -4.27
CA ALA A 70 7.66 -0.83 -3.44
C ALA A 70 9.11 -0.37 -3.67
N PHE A 71 9.53 -0.24 -4.93
CA PHE A 71 10.86 0.21 -5.29
C PHE A 71 11.16 1.62 -4.78
N ALA A 72 10.24 2.58 -4.97
CA ALA A 72 10.40 3.95 -4.48
C ALA A 72 10.49 4.01 -2.95
N MET A 73 9.72 3.17 -2.24
CA MET A 73 9.81 3.03 -0.78
C MET A 73 11.18 2.53 -0.35
N VAL A 74 11.70 1.48 -0.98
CA VAL A 74 13.02 0.93 -0.68
C VAL A 74 14.13 1.95 -0.94
N VAL A 75 14.08 2.62 -2.09
CA VAL A 75 15.05 3.67 -2.44
C VAL A 75 15.00 4.82 -1.42
N SER A 76 13.80 5.28 -1.06
CA SER A 76 13.66 6.35 -0.07
C SER A 76 14.18 5.94 1.31
N ALA A 77 13.97 4.70 1.73
CA ALA A 77 14.49 4.19 2.99
C ALA A 77 16.03 4.12 3.01
N LEU A 78 16.63 3.71 1.91
CA LEU A 78 18.10 3.63 1.78
C LEU A 78 18.79 5.00 1.79
N TYR A 79 18.17 6.03 1.19
CA TYR A 79 18.79 7.35 1.06
C TYR A 79 18.43 8.31 2.20
N PHE A 80 17.21 8.22 2.74
CA PHE A 80 16.70 9.16 3.76
C PHE A 80 16.62 8.56 5.15
N GLY A 81 16.99 7.28 5.35
CA GLY A 81 16.93 6.58 6.62
C GLY A 81 15.51 6.54 7.19
N GLY A 82 15.37 6.36 8.49
CA GLY A 82 14.07 6.19 9.17
C GLY A 82 13.05 7.33 9.05
N ALA A 83 13.34 8.43 8.31
CA ALA A 83 12.42 9.55 8.05
C ALA A 83 11.24 9.18 7.12
N VAL A 84 11.22 7.96 6.59
CA VAL A 84 10.18 7.46 5.66
C VAL A 84 8.78 7.39 6.29
N GLY A 85 8.68 7.43 7.62
CA GLY A 85 7.42 7.21 8.32
C GLY A 85 6.26 8.15 7.94
N SER A 86 6.53 9.42 7.70
CA SER A 86 5.50 10.42 7.34
C SER A 86 5.35 10.66 5.84
N LEU A 87 6.42 10.42 5.08
CA LEU A 87 6.46 10.65 3.63
C LEU A 87 6.33 9.35 2.81
N GLY A 88 6.27 8.20 3.47
CA GLY A 88 6.25 6.89 2.80
C GLY A 88 5.10 6.71 1.82
N SER A 89 3.91 7.21 2.13
CA SER A 89 2.77 7.18 1.22
C SER A 89 2.96 8.05 -0.02
N LEU A 90 3.61 9.21 0.13
CA LEU A 90 3.89 10.10 -0.99
C LEU A 90 4.99 9.52 -1.90
N THR A 91 6.03 8.91 -1.32
CA THR A 91 7.08 8.25 -2.10
C THR A 91 6.55 7.04 -2.86
N ALA A 92 5.69 6.23 -2.23
CA ALA A 92 5.02 5.12 -2.88
C ALA A 92 4.11 5.58 -4.05
N ALA A 93 3.30 6.61 -3.83
CA ALA A 93 2.46 7.20 -4.87
C ALA A 93 3.30 7.79 -6.01
N GLY A 94 4.41 8.47 -5.69
CA GLY A 94 5.36 8.98 -6.68
C GLY A 94 5.97 7.86 -7.52
N GLY A 95 6.41 6.77 -6.89
CA GLY A 95 6.95 5.60 -7.58
C GLY A 95 5.95 4.94 -8.52
N SER A 96 4.72 4.74 -8.07
CA SER A 96 3.62 4.24 -8.89
C SER A 96 3.35 5.14 -10.09
N PHE A 97 3.33 6.45 -9.88
CA PHE A 97 3.09 7.44 -10.93
C PHE A 97 4.22 7.44 -11.98
N VAL A 98 5.47 7.36 -11.55
CA VAL A 98 6.63 7.27 -12.46
C VAL A 98 6.53 6.02 -13.34
N VAL A 99 6.22 4.85 -12.75
CA VAL A 99 6.04 3.61 -13.54
C VAL A 99 4.92 3.78 -14.55
N LEU A 100 3.81 4.39 -14.17
CA LEU A 100 2.70 4.66 -15.09
C LEU A 100 3.15 5.56 -16.25
N LEU A 101 3.90 6.62 -15.99
CA LEU A 101 4.43 7.51 -17.03
C LEU A 101 5.40 6.79 -17.96
N VAL A 102 6.28 5.94 -17.43
CA VAL A 102 7.21 5.12 -18.22
C VAL A 102 6.42 4.18 -19.13
N LEU A 103 5.43 3.48 -18.57
CA LEU A 103 4.57 2.57 -19.31
C LEU A 103 3.84 3.29 -20.46
N LEU A 104 3.23 4.44 -20.18
CA LEU A 104 2.55 5.25 -21.17
C LEU A 104 3.51 5.78 -22.26
N GLY A 105 4.72 6.17 -21.84
CA GLY A 105 5.77 6.64 -22.77
C GLY A 105 6.21 5.54 -23.74
N LEU A 106 6.48 4.36 -23.22
CA LEU A 106 6.87 3.19 -24.02
C LEU A 106 5.72 2.70 -24.93
N SER A 107 4.50 2.77 -24.43
CA SER A 107 3.30 2.34 -25.16
C SER A 107 2.98 3.19 -26.38
N LYS A 108 3.42 4.46 -26.41
CA LYS A 108 3.25 5.33 -27.59
C LYS A 108 3.86 4.73 -28.85
N SER A 109 5.01 4.08 -28.74
CA SER A 109 5.72 3.46 -29.89
C SER A 109 4.96 2.28 -30.48
N SER A 110 4.19 1.55 -29.66
CA SER A 110 3.40 0.38 -30.07
C SER A 110 1.94 0.66 -30.40
N ARG A 111 1.59 1.92 -30.62
CA ARG A 111 0.21 2.38 -30.88
C ARG A 111 -0.79 1.92 -29.81
N PHE A 112 -0.35 1.79 -28.56
CA PHE A 112 -1.18 1.40 -27.41
C PHE A 112 -1.89 0.05 -27.58
N SER A 113 -1.24 -0.94 -28.24
CA SER A 113 -1.84 -2.27 -28.29
C SER A 113 -1.89 -2.88 -26.89
N PRO A 114 -3.05 -3.40 -26.43
CA PRO A 114 -3.24 -3.88 -25.06
C PRO A 114 -2.25 -4.97 -24.66
N ASP A 115 -1.94 -5.90 -25.57
CA ASP A 115 -1.03 -7.02 -25.32
C ASP A 115 0.40 -6.53 -25.05
N VAL A 116 0.86 -5.54 -25.80
CA VAL A 116 2.20 -4.95 -25.61
C VAL A 116 2.27 -4.17 -24.29
N VAL A 117 1.22 -3.47 -23.91
CA VAL A 117 1.16 -2.75 -22.62
C VAL A 117 1.28 -3.73 -21.46
N VAL A 118 0.56 -4.84 -21.49
CA VAL A 118 0.62 -5.89 -20.46
C VAL A 118 2.02 -6.51 -20.41
N LEU A 119 2.60 -6.85 -21.55
CA LEU A 119 3.94 -7.45 -21.60
C LEU A 119 5.02 -6.50 -21.06
N MET A 120 4.95 -5.22 -21.41
CA MET A 120 5.82 -4.18 -20.87
C MET A 120 5.64 -4.03 -19.36
N GLY A 121 4.40 -4.05 -18.87
CA GLY A 121 4.09 -4.00 -17.44
C GLY A 121 4.73 -5.15 -16.67
N ILE A 122 4.59 -6.38 -17.16
CA ILE A 122 5.21 -7.57 -16.57
C ILE A 122 6.75 -7.45 -16.54
N ALA A 123 7.36 -6.97 -17.62
CA ALA A 123 8.80 -6.79 -17.67
C ALA A 123 9.30 -5.74 -16.67
N ILE A 124 8.58 -4.60 -16.56
CA ILE A 124 8.88 -3.55 -15.58
C ILE A 124 8.71 -4.09 -14.16
N SER A 125 7.62 -4.81 -13.85
CA SER A 125 7.40 -5.42 -12.54
C SER A 125 8.55 -6.34 -12.17
N ALA A 126 8.89 -7.29 -13.03
CA ALA A 126 9.96 -8.26 -12.78
C ALA A 126 11.31 -7.59 -12.53
N PHE A 127 11.62 -6.52 -13.26
CA PHE A 127 12.84 -5.74 -13.07
C PHE A 127 12.85 -5.02 -11.70
N LEU A 128 11.76 -4.34 -11.35
CA LEU A 128 11.65 -3.59 -10.10
C LEU A 128 11.64 -4.52 -8.89
N ASP A 129 10.92 -5.65 -8.95
CA ASP A 129 10.87 -6.64 -7.86
C ASP A 129 12.23 -7.30 -7.64
N SER A 130 12.98 -7.55 -8.72
CA SER A 130 14.36 -8.04 -8.63
C SER A 130 15.27 -7.01 -7.97
N ALA A 131 15.12 -5.73 -8.31
CA ALA A 131 15.90 -4.65 -7.70
C ALA A 131 15.55 -4.46 -6.21
N VAL A 132 14.27 -4.57 -5.83
CA VAL A 132 13.81 -4.56 -4.43
C VAL A 132 14.44 -5.73 -3.66
N THR A 133 14.37 -6.94 -4.22
CA THR A 133 14.94 -8.14 -3.59
C THR A 133 16.45 -8.00 -3.38
N LEU A 134 17.16 -7.47 -4.37
CA LEU A 134 18.60 -7.22 -4.27
C LEU A 134 18.93 -6.18 -3.19
N ALA A 135 18.14 -5.11 -3.10
CA ALA A 135 18.30 -4.09 -2.07
C ALA A 135 18.09 -4.64 -0.66
N LEU A 136 17.05 -5.47 -0.48
CA LEU A 136 16.72 -6.11 0.79
C LEU A 136 17.73 -7.20 1.20
N SER A 137 18.43 -7.82 0.27
CA SER A 137 19.43 -8.86 0.56
C SER A 137 20.63 -8.37 1.38
N ARG A 138 20.84 -7.05 1.47
CA ARG A 138 21.91 -6.43 2.26
C ARG A 138 21.71 -6.52 3.78
N GLY A 139 20.55 -6.93 4.26
CA GLY A 139 20.32 -7.33 5.65
C GLY A 139 20.44 -6.21 6.69
N THR A 140 20.05 -4.98 6.39
CA THR A 140 20.07 -3.87 7.37
C THR A 140 18.83 -3.91 8.30
N MET A 141 18.94 -3.30 9.50
CA MET A 141 17.80 -3.17 10.44
C MET A 141 16.59 -2.45 9.81
N GLU A 142 16.84 -1.59 8.84
CA GLU A 142 15.80 -0.85 8.10
C GLU A 142 14.94 -1.78 7.24
N ASN A 143 15.48 -2.93 6.83
CA ASN A 143 14.76 -3.92 6.02
C ASN A 143 13.50 -4.45 6.73
N TYR A 144 13.51 -4.52 8.06
CA TYR A 144 12.33 -4.95 8.82
C TYR A 144 11.13 -4.01 8.63
N PHE A 145 11.37 -2.70 8.64
CA PHE A 145 10.32 -1.70 8.41
C PHE A 145 9.80 -1.75 6.98
N ILE A 146 10.70 -1.93 6.01
CA ILE A 146 10.35 -2.05 4.60
C ILE A 146 9.48 -3.30 4.37
N LEU A 147 9.88 -4.45 4.91
CA LEU A 147 9.12 -5.70 4.81
C LEU A 147 7.73 -5.58 5.45
N GLN A 148 7.60 -4.88 6.57
CA GLN A 148 6.31 -4.61 7.21
C GLN A 148 5.40 -3.75 6.32
N TRP A 149 5.94 -2.78 5.59
CA TRP A 149 5.19 -1.99 4.62
C TRP A 149 4.79 -2.82 3.40
N LEU A 150 5.71 -3.60 2.84
CA LEU A 150 5.44 -4.46 1.69
C LEU A 150 4.41 -5.56 1.99
N SER A 151 4.31 -6.00 3.25
CA SER A 151 3.27 -6.96 3.68
C SER A 151 1.86 -6.38 3.76
N GLY A 152 1.68 -5.07 3.45
CA GLY A 152 0.37 -4.42 3.45
C GLY A 152 -0.20 -4.15 4.85
N SER A 153 0.65 -3.99 5.85
CA SER A 153 0.21 -3.75 7.22
C SER A 153 -0.43 -2.38 7.41
N THR A 154 -1.68 -2.35 7.88
CA THR A 154 -2.41 -1.13 8.28
C THR A 154 -2.12 -0.72 9.74
N TYR A 155 -1.15 -1.35 10.41
CA TYR A 155 -0.88 -1.16 11.84
C TYR A 155 -0.55 0.29 12.21
N ARG A 156 0.15 1.01 11.35
CA ARG A 156 0.59 2.41 11.58
C ARG A 156 -0.30 3.46 10.92
N THR A 157 -1.50 3.09 10.49
CA THR A 157 -2.41 4.05 9.84
C THR A 157 -2.88 5.09 10.84
N THR A 158 -2.69 6.36 10.49
CA THR A 158 -3.21 7.50 11.24
C THR A 158 -4.63 7.85 10.77
N PRO A 159 -5.49 8.41 11.63
CA PRO A 159 -6.83 8.85 11.23
C PRO A 159 -6.81 9.84 10.05
N LEU A 160 -5.79 10.69 10.00
CA LEU A 160 -5.61 11.65 8.90
C LEU A 160 -5.33 10.95 7.57
N ALA A 161 -4.44 9.94 7.57
CA ALA A 161 -4.14 9.16 6.37
C ALA A 161 -5.37 8.38 5.87
N ALA A 162 -6.16 7.81 6.78
CA ALA A 162 -7.41 7.14 6.46
C ALA A 162 -8.42 8.10 5.80
N ALA A 163 -8.57 9.31 6.35
CA ALA A 163 -9.46 10.33 5.81
C ALA A 163 -9.02 10.82 4.43
N MET A 164 -7.72 11.05 4.22
CA MET A 164 -7.16 11.44 2.93
C MET A 164 -7.39 10.36 1.87
N LEU A 165 -7.12 9.09 2.19
CA LEU A 165 -7.33 7.98 1.27
C LEU A 165 -8.82 7.85 0.89
N LEU A 166 -9.71 7.93 1.89
CA LEU A 166 -11.15 7.90 1.65
C LEU A 166 -11.58 9.06 0.75
N GLY A 167 -11.06 10.28 0.98
CA GLY A 167 -11.34 11.45 0.14
C GLY A 167 -10.91 11.24 -1.31
N VAL A 168 -9.75 10.68 -1.54
CA VAL A 168 -9.26 10.36 -2.91
C VAL A 168 -10.16 9.33 -3.58
N VAL A 169 -10.56 8.27 -2.87
CA VAL A 169 -11.42 7.21 -3.43
C VAL A 169 -12.84 7.70 -3.73
N LEU A 170 -13.36 8.67 -2.95
CA LEU A 170 -14.70 9.24 -3.20
C LEU A 170 -14.73 10.23 -4.39
N VAL A 171 -13.57 10.78 -4.78
CA VAL A 171 -13.44 11.71 -5.93
C VAL A 171 -13.20 10.94 -7.24
N LEU A 172 -12.69 9.70 -7.17
CA LEU A 172 -12.49 8.81 -8.32
C LEU A 172 -13.79 8.15 -8.78
#